data_2f30d475a9a28c18f7840ea83d4613f2
#
_entry.id   2f30d475a9a28c18f7840ea83d4613f2
#
_cell.length_a   1.000
_cell.length_b   1.000
_cell.length_c   1.000
_cell.angle_alpha   90.00
_cell.angle_beta   90.00
_cell.angle_gamma   90.00
#
_symmetry.space_group_name_H-M   'P 1'
#
loop_
_entity.id
_entity.type
_entity.pdbx_description
1 polymer ?
#
loop_
_entity_poly.entity_id
_entity_poly.type
_entity_poly.pdbx_seq_one_letter_code
_entity_poly.pdbx_strand_id
1 'polypeptide(L)'
;MKHTLIILSVLALLPPAASTQGPQAKPESFGMHPRLEVVVPDFPAKGLILDIGGGGEGVIGQLKGQQVVAIDLSKRELDEAPGRPLLKVVMDARDLKFVDASFPTVTVFFTFMYIDPADHEKVFSEIHRVLEPGGQAYVWDAIFPEKIDAAKTNILFPLHVKLPRADINTGYGVRFREGQGADHFVALAEKIGFSVVSRRNEAGWFSLHLTKAR
;
A
#
# COMPACT_ATOMS: atom_id res chain seq x y z
N MET A 1 -8.56 -73.53 -28.83
CA MET A 1 -7.54 -73.43 -27.79
C MET A 1 -6.75 -72.15 -28.09
N LYS A 2 -6.99 -71.09 -27.32
CA LYS A 2 -6.34 -69.77 -27.49
C LYS A 2 -5.23 -69.65 -26.46
N HIS A 3 -3.98 -69.55 -26.90
CA HIS A 3 -2.82 -69.32 -26.02
C HIS A 3 -2.72 -67.81 -25.77
N THR A 4 -2.92 -67.37 -24.51
CA THR A 4 -2.73 -66.03 -24.06
C THR A 4 -1.26 -65.86 -23.64
N LEU A 5 -0.55 -65.03 -24.35
CA LEU A 5 0.85 -64.66 -24.07
C LEU A 5 0.86 -63.58 -23.01
N ILE A 6 1.39 -63.86 -21.82
CA ILE A 6 1.59 -62.89 -20.73
C ILE A 6 2.96 -62.26 -20.92
N ILE A 7 2.96 -60.97 -21.31
CA ILE A 7 4.17 -60.16 -21.34
C ILE A 7 4.40 -59.58 -19.95
N LEU A 8 5.44 -60.02 -19.27
CA LEU A 8 5.89 -59.47 -17.99
C LEU A 8 6.73 -58.23 -18.28
N SER A 9 6.20 -57.02 -18.10
CA SER A 9 6.99 -55.81 -18.17
C SER A 9 7.67 -55.56 -16.83
N VAL A 10 9.00 -55.70 -16.83
CA VAL A 10 9.85 -55.31 -15.70
C VAL A 10 9.94 -53.79 -15.69
N LEU A 11 9.23 -53.17 -14.76
CA LEU A 11 9.34 -51.72 -14.51
C LEU A 11 10.58 -51.50 -13.65
N ALA A 12 11.65 -50.98 -14.24
CA ALA A 12 12.85 -50.58 -13.53
C ALA A 12 12.48 -49.35 -12.62
N LEU A 13 12.53 -49.55 -11.31
CA LEU A 13 12.46 -48.47 -10.34
C LEU A 13 13.73 -47.62 -10.45
N LEU A 14 13.60 -46.46 -11.08
CA LEU A 14 14.60 -45.41 -10.93
C LEU A 14 14.44 -44.77 -9.53
N PRO A 15 15.54 -44.55 -8.80
CA PRO A 15 15.46 -43.85 -7.52
C PRO A 15 14.94 -42.44 -7.73
N PRO A 16 14.14 -41.88 -6.78
CA PRO A 16 13.67 -40.52 -6.91
C PRO A 16 14.86 -39.57 -6.96
N ALA A 17 14.84 -38.66 -7.94
CA ALA A 17 15.83 -37.62 -8.06
C ALA A 17 15.84 -36.79 -6.74
N ALA A 18 17.03 -36.68 -6.14
CA ALA A 18 17.23 -35.86 -4.96
C ALA A 18 16.82 -34.44 -5.30
N SER A 19 15.71 -33.97 -4.72
CA SER A 19 15.31 -32.60 -4.78
C SER A 19 16.36 -31.77 -4.03
N THR A 20 17.20 -31.05 -4.75
CA THR A 20 18.03 -30.00 -4.20
C THR A 20 17.08 -28.92 -3.67
N GLN A 21 16.73 -29.01 -2.39
CA GLN A 21 16.08 -27.89 -1.68
C GLN A 21 17.09 -26.74 -1.71
N GLY A 22 16.79 -25.72 -2.49
CA GLY A 22 17.49 -24.45 -2.41
C GLY A 22 17.41 -23.91 -0.97
N PRO A 23 18.28 -22.97 -0.58
CA PRO A 23 18.30 -22.45 0.77
C PRO A 23 16.90 -22.02 1.17
N GLN A 24 16.32 -22.72 2.15
CA GLN A 24 15.02 -22.35 2.71
C GLN A 24 15.15 -20.93 3.28
N ALA A 25 14.41 -19.98 2.72
CA ALA A 25 14.32 -18.64 3.28
C ALA A 25 13.93 -18.80 4.76
N LYS A 26 14.71 -18.19 5.67
CA LYS A 26 14.33 -18.14 7.08
C LYS A 26 12.93 -17.58 7.19
N PRO A 27 12.04 -18.17 8.02
CA PRO A 27 10.71 -17.64 8.18
C PRO A 27 10.80 -16.18 8.61
N GLU A 28 10.10 -15.29 7.92
CA GLU A 28 10.03 -13.87 8.26
C GLU A 28 9.51 -13.73 9.71
N SER A 29 10.27 -13.04 10.53
CA SER A 29 9.92 -12.83 11.92
C SER A 29 9.43 -11.40 12.10
N PHE A 30 8.17 -11.24 12.55
CA PHE A 30 7.53 -9.95 12.73
C PHE A 30 7.59 -9.49 14.20
N GLY A 31 7.93 -8.20 14.40
CA GLY A 31 7.50 -7.46 15.59
C GLY A 31 6.01 -7.13 15.45
N MET A 32 5.32 -6.99 16.58
CA MET A 32 3.90 -6.64 16.58
C MET A 32 3.72 -5.24 17.15
N HIS A 33 3.12 -4.34 16.36
CA HIS A 33 2.69 -3.04 16.87
C HIS A 33 1.36 -3.19 17.62
N PRO A 34 1.07 -2.41 18.65
CA PRO A 34 -0.29 -2.29 19.20
C PRO A 34 -1.29 -1.95 18.08
N ARG A 35 -2.53 -2.42 18.23
CA ARG A 35 -3.57 -2.17 17.23
C ARG A 35 -3.79 -0.66 17.05
N LEU A 36 -3.83 -0.21 15.80
CA LEU A 36 -4.09 1.16 15.42
C LEU A 36 -5.60 1.39 15.22
N GLU A 37 -6.14 2.41 15.87
CA GLU A 37 -7.51 2.89 15.64
C GLU A 37 -7.43 4.07 14.67
N VAL A 38 -7.74 3.83 13.40
CA VAL A 38 -7.61 4.81 12.31
C VAL A 38 -8.99 5.31 11.91
N VAL A 39 -9.26 6.59 12.11
CA VAL A 39 -10.52 7.21 11.68
C VAL A 39 -10.27 7.95 10.37
N VAL A 40 -10.95 7.54 9.31
CA VAL A 40 -10.95 8.22 8.01
C VAL A 40 -12.31 8.90 7.84
N PRO A 41 -12.42 10.19 8.14
CA PRO A 41 -13.67 10.92 7.97
C PRO A 41 -14.00 11.09 6.47
N ASP A 42 -15.24 11.37 6.18
CA ASP A 42 -15.57 11.89 4.86
C ASP A 42 -14.93 13.27 4.67
N PHE A 43 -14.14 13.41 3.62
CA PHE A 43 -13.43 14.65 3.30
C PHE A 43 -13.97 15.27 2.00
N PRO A 44 -13.94 16.60 1.87
CA PRO A 44 -14.38 17.23 0.63
C PRO A 44 -13.43 16.88 -0.51
N ALA A 45 -14.00 16.36 -1.59
CA ALA A 45 -13.26 16.07 -2.84
C ALA A 45 -14.08 16.60 -4.03
N LYS A 46 -13.41 17.34 -4.90
CA LYS A 46 -13.99 17.79 -6.18
C LYS A 46 -13.52 16.83 -7.27
N GLY A 47 -14.42 16.49 -8.19
CA GLY A 47 -14.06 15.66 -9.34
C GLY A 47 -13.53 14.28 -8.98
N LEU A 48 -12.53 13.82 -9.75
CA LEU A 48 -11.91 12.51 -9.55
C LEU A 48 -10.83 12.57 -8.46
N ILE A 49 -10.71 11.45 -7.76
CA ILE A 49 -9.67 11.20 -6.76
C ILE A 49 -8.71 10.17 -7.33
N LEU A 50 -7.43 10.47 -7.41
CA LEU A 50 -6.39 9.46 -7.63
C LEU A 50 -6.03 8.84 -6.27
N ASP A 51 -6.28 7.54 -6.12
CA ASP A 51 -5.94 6.79 -4.91
C ASP A 51 -4.71 5.92 -5.16
N ILE A 52 -3.58 6.31 -4.57
CA ILE A 52 -2.29 5.64 -4.72
C ILE A 52 -2.17 4.53 -3.68
N GLY A 53 -1.94 3.29 -4.14
CA GLY A 53 -2.01 2.10 -3.30
C GLY A 53 -3.46 1.73 -2.95
N GLY A 54 -4.39 1.98 -3.87
CA GLY A 54 -5.82 1.73 -3.69
C GLY A 54 -6.24 0.26 -3.83
N GLY A 55 -5.28 -0.67 -3.74
CA GLY A 55 -5.50 -2.12 -3.65
C GLY A 55 -5.90 -2.59 -2.24
N GLY A 56 -5.78 -3.90 -1.98
CA GLY A 56 -6.06 -4.52 -0.69
C GLY A 56 -7.47 -4.22 -0.18
N GLU A 57 -7.60 -3.51 0.92
CA GLU A 57 -8.90 -3.15 1.51
C GLU A 57 -9.66 -2.09 0.73
N GLY A 58 -9.03 -1.40 -0.22
CA GLY A 58 -9.67 -0.37 -1.04
C GLY A 58 -10.39 0.70 -0.22
N VAL A 59 -9.76 1.18 0.85
CA VAL A 59 -10.37 2.05 1.88
C VAL A 59 -11.01 3.29 1.26
N ILE A 60 -10.30 3.98 0.38
CA ILE A 60 -10.82 5.18 -0.28
C ILE A 60 -11.89 4.82 -1.32
N GLY A 61 -11.71 3.70 -2.02
CA GLY A 61 -12.73 3.15 -2.94
C GLY A 61 -14.05 2.81 -2.23
N GLN A 62 -14.00 2.31 -0.99
CA GLN A 62 -15.18 2.07 -0.16
C GLN A 62 -15.82 3.40 0.30
N LEU A 63 -15.01 4.42 0.60
CA LEU A 63 -15.49 5.73 1.06
C LEU A 63 -16.09 6.59 -0.06
N LYS A 64 -15.46 6.63 -1.22
CA LYS A 64 -15.73 7.59 -2.30
C LYS A 64 -16.30 6.96 -3.60
N GLY A 65 -16.25 5.65 -3.72
CA GLY A 65 -16.89 4.91 -4.82
C GLY A 65 -16.45 5.40 -6.21
N GLN A 66 -17.41 5.78 -7.05
CA GLN A 66 -17.21 6.17 -8.44
C GLN A 66 -16.39 7.47 -8.65
N GLN A 67 -15.96 8.14 -7.59
CA GLN A 67 -15.03 9.26 -7.72
C GLN A 67 -13.56 8.79 -7.79
N VAL A 68 -13.27 7.51 -7.52
CA VAL A 68 -11.92 7.01 -7.33
C VAL A 68 -11.36 6.35 -8.58
N VAL A 69 -10.17 6.77 -8.96
CA VAL A 69 -9.25 6.04 -9.83
C VAL A 69 -8.18 5.42 -8.92
N ALA A 70 -8.29 4.13 -8.67
CA ALA A 70 -7.39 3.39 -7.79
C ALA A 70 -6.19 2.86 -8.58
N ILE A 71 -4.98 3.13 -8.13
CA ILE A 71 -3.76 2.55 -8.68
C ILE A 71 -3.03 1.72 -7.63
N ASP A 72 -2.38 0.65 -8.09
CA ASP A 72 -1.50 -0.20 -7.27
C ASP A 72 -0.49 -0.91 -8.17
N LEU A 73 0.67 -1.29 -7.65
CA LEU A 73 1.62 -2.15 -8.36
C LEU A 73 1.11 -3.58 -8.51
N SER A 74 0.28 -4.03 -7.58
CA SER A 74 -0.24 -5.38 -7.52
C SER A 74 -1.63 -5.48 -8.17
N LYS A 75 -1.69 -6.15 -9.32
CA LYS A 75 -2.98 -6.49 -9.92
C LYS A 75 -3.88 -7.28 -8.96
N ARG A 76 -3.28 -8.20 -8.20
CA ARG A 76 -4.03 -9.02 -7.23
C ARG A 76 -4.70 -8.14 -6.17
N GLU A 77 -3.97 -7.21 -5.57
CA GLU A 77 -4.51 -6.29 -4.56
C GLU A 77 -5.65 -5.44 -5.14
N LEU A 78 -5.52 -4.98 -6.39
CA LEU A 78 -6.61 -4.27 -7.08
C LEU A 78 -7.83 -5.15 -7.33
N ASP A 79 -7.63 -6.41 -7.76
CA ASP A 79 -8.74 -7.33 -8.03
C ASP A 79 -9.51 -7.67 -6.73
N GLU A 80 -8.80 -7.86 -5.62
CA GLU A 80 -9.34 -8.22 -4.31
C GLU A 80 -9.98 -7.02 -3.59
N ALA A 81 -9.56 -5.78 -3.91
CA ALA A 81 -10.05 -4.58 -3.25
C ALA A 81 -11.58 -4.43 -3.37
N PRO A 82 -12.31 -4.38 -2.23
CA PRO A 82 -13.74 -4.14 -2.23
C PRO A 82 -14.05 -2.68 -2.62
N GLY A 83 -15.33 -2.39 -2.76
CA GLY A 83 -15.78 -1.08 -3.21
C GLY A 83 -16.03 -1.07 -4.73
N ARG A 84 -16.36 0.11 -5.24
CA ARG A 84 -16.66 0.30 -6.68
C ARG A 84 -15.99 1.58 -7.18
N PRO A 85 -14.65 1.62 -7.22
CA PRO A 85 -13.95 2.74 -7.84
C PRO A 85 -14.35 2.84 -9.32
N LEU A 86 -14.22 4.02 -9.90
CA LEU A 86 -14.46 4.25 -11.32
C LEU A 86 -13.52 3.39 -12.18
N LEU A 87 -12.25 3.32 -11.75
CA LEU A 87 -11.22 2.60 -12.49
C LEU A 87 -10.19 2.01 -11.52
N LYS A 88 -9.67 0.83 -11.87
CA LYS A 88 -8.53 0.16 -11.22
C LYS A 88 -7.41 -0.01 -12.24
N VAL A 89 -6.22 0.52 -11.95
CA VAL A 89 -5.09 0.54 -12.90
C VAL A 89 -3.82 0.02 -12.22
N VAL A 90 -3.17 -0.98 -12.81
CA VAL A 90 -1.83 -1.41 -12.38
C VAL A 90 -0.83 -0.33 -12.81
N MET A 91 -0.23 0.36 -11.82
CA MET A 91 0.64 1.50 -12.08
C MET A 91 1.63 1.71 -10.94
N ASP A 92 2.84 2.15 -11.29
CA ASP A 92 3.86 2.54 -10.33
C ASP A 92 3.67 4.00 -9.92
N ALA A 93 3.57 4.26 -8.62
CA ALA A 93 3.44 5.61 -8.07
C ALA A 93 4.68 6.50 -8.32
N ARG A 94 5.83 5.88 -8.64
CA ARG A 94 7.07 6.58 -8.97
C ARG A 94 7.10 7.12 -10.42
N ASP A 95 6.13 6.73 -11.23
CA ASP A 95 6.09 7.07 -12.66
C ASP A 95 4.62 7.03 -13.14
N LEU A 96 3.84 8.03 -12.70
CA LEU A 96 2.42 8.12 -13.01
C LEU A 96 2.20 8.46 -14.50
N LYS A 97 1.45 7.63 -15.20
CA LYS A 97 1.16 7.79 -16.63
C LYS A 97 -0.05 8.70 -16.88
N PHE A 98 -0.26 9.65 -15.99
CA PHE A 98 -1.24 10.72 -16.14
C PHE A 98 -0.53 12.01 -16.58
N VAL A 99 -1.24 12.87 -17.29
CA VAL A 99 -0.74 14.20 -17.65
C VAL A 99 -0.70 15.11 -16.41
N ASP A 100 0.05 16.20 -16.49
CA ASP A 100 0.14 17.18 -15.41
C ASP A 100 -1.24 17.77 -15.10
N ALA A 101 -1.47 18.13 -13.83
CA ALA A 101 -2.69 18.79 -13.38
C ALA A 101 -3.99 18.08 -13.80
N SER A 102 -4.04 16.74 -13.67
CA SER A 102 -5.20 15.92 -14.07
C SER A 102 -6.13 15.54 -12.93
N PHE A 103 -5.73 15.78 -11.68
CA PHE A 103 -6.55 15.43 -10.53
C PHE A 103 -6.67 16.59 -9.54
N PRO A 104 -7.89 16.94 -9.12
CA PRO A 104 -8.10 17.91 -8.04
C PRO A 104 -7.80 17.32 -6.66
N THR A 105 -7.76 15.97 -6.53
CA THR A 105 -7.53 15.29 -5.25
C THR A 105 -6.68 14.03 -5.46
N VAL A 106 -5.68 13.84 -4.60
CA VAL A 106 -4.89 12.60 -4.49
C VAL A 106 -5.01 12.08 -3.07
N THR A 107 -5.10 10.77 -2.91
CA THR A 107 -5.10 10.08 -1.61
C THR A 107 -4.01 9.03 -1.56
N VAL A 108 -3.43 8.83 -0.38
CA VAL A 108 -2.45 7.79 -0.08
C VAL A 108 -2.81 7.21 1.29
N PHE A 109 -3.20 5.94 1.34
CA PHE A 109 -3.59 5.29 2.58
C PHE A 109 -2.69 4.11 2.90
N PHE A 110 -1.83 4.24 3.91
CA PHE A 110 -0.87 3.22 4.38
C PHE A 110 -0.05 2.58 3.25
N THR A 111 0.44 3.41 2.34
CA THR A 111 1.17 2.98 1.13
C THR A 111 2.65 3.33 1.21
N PHE A 112 3.01 4.51 1.76
CA PHE A 112 4.41 4.91 1.87
C PHE A 112 5.24 3.96 2.73
N MET A 113 4.62 3.28 3.69
CA MET A 113 5.29 2.26 4.49
C MET A 113 5.86 1.11 3.64
N TYR A 114 5.35 0.87 2.43
CA TYR A 114 5.82 -0.15 1.49
C TYR A 114 6.86 0.38 0.49
N ILE A 115 6.90 1.70 0.27
CA ILE A 115 7.81 2.34 -0.68
C ILE A 115 9.18 2.52 -0.03
N ASP A 116 10.26 2.29 -0.79
CA ASP A 116 11.61 2.57 -0.29
C ASP A 116 11.76 4.06 0.04
N PRO A 117 12.32 4.42 1.21
CA PRO A 117 12.52 5.83 1.57
C PRO A 117 13.28 6.65 0.51
N ALA A 118 14.18 6.03 -0.25
CA ALA A 118 14.88 6.67 -1.36
C ALA A 118 13.94 7.09 -2.51
N ASP A 119 12.78 6.45 -2.63
CA ASP A 119 11.78 6.75 -3.67
C ASP A 119 10.67 7.70 -3.19
N HIS A 120 10.58 8.02 -1.89
CA HIS A 120 9.52 8.87 -1.36
C HIS A 120 9.45 10.24 -2.06
N GLU A 121 10.60 10.88 -2.27
CA GLU A 121 10.67 12.18 -2.95
C GLU A 121 10.11 12.09 -4.38
N LYS A 122 10.42 11.02 -5.09
CA LYS A 122 9.94 10.80 -6.45
C LYS A 122 8.43 10.63 -6.49
N VAL A 123 7.87 9.86 -5.55
CA VAL A 123 6.41 9.68 -5.45
C VAL A 123 5.71 11.00 -5.09
N PHE A 124 6.25 11.78 -4.13
CA PHE A 124 5.70 13.09 -3.81
C PHE A 124 5.76 14.07 -4.98
N SER A 125 6.84 14.03 -5.78
CA SER A 125 6.97 14.83 -7.00
C SER A 125 5.91 14.47 -8.03
N GLU A 126 5.62 13.18 -8.23
CA GLU A 126 4.57 12.73 -9.13
C GLU A 126 3.18 13.13 -8.62
N ILE A 127 2.91 12.99 -7.31
CA ILE A 127 1.67 13.51 -6.68
C ILE A 127 1.52 15.00 -6.97
N HIS A 128 2.57 15.79 -6.74
CA HIS A 128 2.54 17.22 -6.99
C HIS A 128 2.31 17.53 -8.47
N ARG A 129 2.95 16.81 -9.38
CA ARG A 129 2.81 17.00 -10.82
C ARG A 129 1.39 16.78 -11.30
N VAL A 130 0.78 15.66 -10.89
CA VAL A 130 -0.59 15.30 -11.36
C VAL A 130 -1.70 16.08 -10.69
N LEU A 131 -1.43 16.72 -9.54
CA LEU A 131 -2.40 17.60 -8.89
C LEU A 131 -2.60 18.89 -9.66
N GLU A 132 -3.87 19.31 -9.78
CA GLU A 132 -4.25 20.63 -10.27
C GLU A 132 -3.68 21.74 -9.39
N PRO A 133 -3.45 22.96 -9.88
CA PRO A 133 -3.20 24.12 -9.03
C PRO A 133 -4.32 24.31 -8.01
N GLY A 134 -3.98 24.40 -6.72
CA GLY A 134 -4.93 24.40 -5.60
C GLY A 134 -5.52 23.03 -5.25
N GLY A 135 -5.05 21.97 -5.89
CA GLY A 135 -5.44 20.58 -5.60
C GLY A 135 -4.98 20.13 -4.21
N GLN A 136 -5.64 19.07 -3.71
CA GLN A 136 -5.47 18.59 -2.34
C GLN A 136 -4.86 17.18 -2.33
N ALA A 137 -3.93 16.92 -1.43
CA ALA A 137 -3.45 15.57 -1.13
C ALA A 137 -3.75 15.20 0.32
N TYR A 138 -4.28 13.99 0.51
CA TYR A 138 -4.54 13.42 1.83
C TYR A 138 -3.70 12.16 2.00
N VAL A 139 -2.87 12.13 3.04
CA VAL A 139 -1.97 11.02 3.35
C VAL A 139 -2.29 10.49 4.74
N TRP A 140 -2.44 9.18 4.87
CA TRP A 140 -2.47 8.44 6.13
C TRP A 140 -1.38 7.39 6.06
N ASP A 141 -0.51 7.31 7.08
CA ASP A 141 0.51 6.27 7.11
C ASP A 141 0.99 5.96 8.53
N ALA A 142 1.78 4.90 8.67
CA ALA A 142 2.29 4.44 9.95
C ALA A 142 3.42 5.35 10.48
N ILE A 143 3.46 5.49 11.81
CA ILE A 143 4.64 5.97 12.53
C ILE A 143 5.38 4.73 13.00
N PHE A 144 6.59 4.51 12.50
CA PHE A 144 7.42 3.41 12.94
C PHE A 144 7.99 3.69 14.34
N PRO A 145 8.00 2.70 15.23
CA PRO A 145 8.67 2.86 16.52
C PRO A 145 10.18 3.07 16.33
N GLU A 146 10.85 3.67 17.30
CA GLU A 146 12.30 3.87 17.26
C GLU A 146 13.08 2.56 17.13
N LYS A 147 12.56 1.48 17.71
CA LYS A 147 13.17 0.15 17.66
C LYS A 147 12.13 -0.96 17.78
N ILE A 148 12.49 -2.11 17.27
CA ILE A 148 11.81 -3.38 17.52
C ILE A 148 12.82 -4.38 18.10
N ASP A 149 12.36 -5.56 18.53
CA ASP A 149 13.25 -6.66 18.91
C ASP A 149 14.30 -6.90 17.81
N ALA A 150 15.59 -6.90 18.18
CA ALA A 150 16.71 -7.06 17.25
C ALA A 150 16.68 -8.38 16.44
N ALA A 151 15.96 -9.39 16.91
CA ALA A 151 15.72 -10.63 16.18
C ALA A 151 14.68 -10.49 15.06
N LYS A 152 13.98 -9.35 14.98
CA LYS A 152 12.91 -9.07 14.01
C LYS A 152 13.41 -8.13 12.93
N THR A 153 13.00 -8.37 11.70
CA THR A 153 13.30 -7.52 10.55
C THR A 153 12.07 -6.83 9.97
N ASN A 154 10.90 -7.34 10.34
CA ASN A 154 9.61 -6.85 9.88
C ASN A 154 8.74 -6.46 11.07
N ILE A 155 7.76 -5.62 10.82
CA ILE A 155 6.75 -5.22 11.79
C ILE A 155 5.36 -5.39 11.18
N LEU A 156 4.42 -5.89 11.97
CA LEU A 156 3.00 -5.97 11.63
C LEU A 156 2.26 -4.88 12.38
N PHE A 157 1.51 -4.08 11.66
CA PHE A 157 0.57 -3.09 12.17
C PHE A 157 -0.85 -3.64 12.03
N PRO A 158 -1.48 -4.11 13.11
CA PRO A 158 -2.90 -4.43 13.12
C PRO A 158 -3.71 -3.13 13.08
N LEU A 159 -4.70 -3.02 12.20
CA LEU A 159 -5.53 -1.83 12.03
C LEU A 159 -7.01 -2.13 12.26
N HIS A 160 -7.68 -1.18 12.89
CA HIS A 160 -9.11 -1.02 12.82
C HIS A 160 -9.42 0.33 12.19
N VAL A 161 -9.90 0.33 10.95
CA VAL A 161 -10.19 1.53 10.18
C VAL A 161 -11.69 1.80 10.26
N LYS A 162 -12.03 3.00 10.77
CA LYS A 162 -13.42 3.46 10.89
C LYS A 162 -13.74 4.44 9.76
N LEU A 163 -14.65 4.04 8.90
CA LEU A 163 -15.27 4.88 7.89
C LEU A 163 -16.66 5.32 8.36
N PRO A 164 -17.26 6.36 7.79
CA PRO A 164 -18.61 6.79 8.16
C PRO A 164 -19.70 5.71 8.04
N ARG A 165 -19.47 4.68 7.21
CA ARG A 165 -20.47 3.64 6.92
C ARG A 165 -19.89 2.22 6.93
N ALA A 166 -18.65 2.03 7.36
CA ALA A 166 -18.00 0.72 7.40
C ALA A 166 -16.87 0.70 8.43
N ASP A 167 -16.66 -0.46 9.03
CA ASP A 167 -15.48 -0.77 9.85
C ASP A 167 -14.66 -1.85 9.16
N ILE A 168 -13.34 -1.64 9.07
CA ILE A 168 -12.41 -2.55 8.41
C ILE A 168 -11.39 -3.01 9.44
N ASN A 169 -11.22 -4.33 9.59
CA ASN A 169 -10.15 -4.91 10.38
C ASN A 169 -9.14 -5.54 9.44
N THR A 170 -7.89 -5.11 9.54
CA THR A 170 -6.80 -5.57 8.68
C THR A 170 -5.47 -5.55 9.42
N GLY A 171 -4.39 -5.89 8.72
CA GLY A 171 -3.03 -5.81 9.24
C GLY A 171 -2.01 -5.70 8.11
N TYR A 172 -1.10 -4.74 8.25
CA TYR A 172 -0.07 -4.47 7.26
C TYR A 172 1.29 -4.91 7.78
N GLY A 173 1.87 -5.93 7.14
CA GLY A 173 3.21 -6.42 7.41
C GLY A 173 4.23 -5.77 6.49
N VAL A 174 5.27 -5.16 7.07
CA VAL A 174 6.27 -4.43 6.29
C VAL A 174 7.66 -4.55 6.92
N ARG A 175 8.70 -4.36 6.13
CA ARG A 175 10.06 -4.27 6.64
C ARG A 175 10.18 -3.09 7.61
N PHE A 176 10.75 -3.34 8.78
CA PHE A 176 10.99 -2.29 9.77
C PHE A 176 11.92 -1.20 9.23
N ARG A 177 11.58 0.05 9.52
CA ARG A 177 12.34 1.26 9.16
C ARG A 177 12.36 2.22 10.33
N GLU A 178 13.54 2.50 10.84
CA GLU A 178 13.71 3.44 11.94
C GLU A 178 13.36 4.87 11.49
N GLY A 179 12.65 5.61 12.36
CA GLY A 179 12.43 7.06 12.19
C GLY A 179 11.45 7.47 11.09
N GLN A 180 10.78 6.52 10.42
CA GLN A 180 9.75 6.90 9.45
C GLN A 180 8.48 7.36 10.18
N GLY A 181 8.09 8.61 9.97
CA GLY A 181 6.91 9.22 10.57
C GLY A 181 6.58 10.56 9.94
N ALA A 182 5.61 11.27 10.51
CA ALA A 182 5.05 12.48 9.92
C ALA A 182 6.07 13.58 9.60
N ASP A 183 7.12 13.77 10.43
CA ASP A 183 8.12 14.82 10.22
C ASP A 183 8.90 14.61 8.91
N HIS A 184 9.24 13.36 8.59
CA HIS A 184 9.87 13.02 7.33
C HIS A 184 9.02 13.45 6.14
N PHE A 185 7.73 13.13 6.17
CA PHE A 185 6.81 13.43 5.06
C PHE A 185 6.43 14.90 4.98
N VAL A 186 6.35 15.62 6.11
CA VAL A 186 6.16 17.08 6.13
C VAL A 186 7.34 17.77 5.47
N ALA A 187 8.58 17.47 5.89
CA ALA A 187 9.78 18.07 5.30
C ALA A 187 9.86 17.80 3.79
N LEU A 188 9.47 16.60 3.35
CA LEU A 188 9.48 16.22 1.96
C LEU A 188 8.41 16.98 1.16
N ALA A 189 7.19 17.09 1.69
CA ALA A 189 6.10 17.82 1.07
C ALA A 189 6.46 19.31 0.88
N GLU A 190 6.99 19.95 1.92
CA GLU A 190 7.42 21.35 1.87
C GLU A 190 8.55 21.57 0.85
N LYS A 191 9.54 20.67 0.81
CA LYS A 191 10.63 20.68 -0.18
C LYS A 191 10.13 20.68 -1.62
N ILE A 192 9.04 19.93 -1.90
CA ILE A 192 8.46 19.78 -3.25
C ILE A 192 7.53 20.95 -3.60
N GLY A 193 7.09 21.74 -2.62
CA GLY A 193 6.23 22.92 -2.84
C GLY A 193 4.79 22.75 -2.40
N PHE A 194 4.49 21.75 -1.58
CA PHE A 194 3.20 21.68 -0.89
C PHE A 194 3.15 22.61 0.30
N SER A 195 1.96 23.13 0.59
CA SER A 195 1.65 23.72 1.89
C SER A 195 0.92 22.70 2.76
N VAL A 196 1.33 22.58 4.02
CA VAL A 196 0.65 21.71 5.00
C VAL A 196 -0.56 22.44 5.55
N VAL A 197 -1.75 21.97 5.21
CA VAL A 197 -3.03 22.51 5.71
C VAL A 197 -3.32 22.03 7.11
N SER A 198 -3.13 20.73 7.34
CA SER A 198 -3.25 20.14 8.68
C SER A 198 -2.39 18.89 8.80
N ARG A 199 -1.97 18.62 10.02
CA ARG A 199 -1.25 17.42 10.44
C ARG A 199 -1.92 16.89 11.69
N ARG A 200 -2.08 15.57 11.76
CA ARG A 200 -2.52 14.85 12.94
C ARG A 200 -1.54 13.70 13.21
N ASN A 201 -1.08 13.60 14.43
CA ASN A 201 -0.28 12.47 14.93
C ASN A 201 -1.09 11.74 15.98
N GLU A 202 -1.18 10.43 15.84
CA GLU A 202 -1.80 9.51 16.78
C GLU A 202 -0.79 8.45 17.22
N ALA A 203 -1.19 7.60 18.16
CA ALA A 203 -0.34 6.51 18.60
C ALA A 203 -0.10 5.51 17.46
N GLY A 204 1.04 5.66 16.77
CA GLY A 204 1.51 4.75 15.71
C GLY A 204 1.03 5.05 14.29
N TRP A 205 0.29 6.13 14.06
CA TRP A 205 -0.05 6.59 12.72
C TRP A 205 -0.20 8.12 12.65
N PHE A 206 -0.13 8.66 11.44
CA PHE A 206 -0.34 10.09 11.21
C PHE A 206 -1.26 10.31 10.00
N SER A 207 -1.81 11.52 9.90
CA SER A 207 -2.39 12.01 8.67
C SER A 207 -1.92 13.41 8.32
N LEU A 208 -1.80 13.67 7.02
CA LEU A 208 -1.45 14.97 6.45
C LEU A 208 -2.53 15.39 5.46
N HIS A 209 -2.91 16.64 5.53
CA HIS A 209 -3.67 17.31 4.48
C HIS A 209 -2.77 18.38 3.86
N LEU A 210 -2.49 18.24 2.59
CA LEU A 210 -1.56 19.06 1.83
C LEU A 210 -2.31 19.77 0.71
N THR A 211 -1.81 20.95 0.30
CA THR A 211 -2.32 21.64 -0.88
C THR A 211 -1.18 22.07 -1.79
N LYS A 212 -1.36 21.90 -3.10
CA LYS A 212 -0.49 22.47 -4.12
C LYS A 212 -0.84 23.96 -4.29
N ALA A 213 0.17 24.82 -4.38
CA ALA A 213 -0.06 26.25 -4.66
C ALA A 213 -0.92 26.46 -5.93
N ARG A 214 -1.64 27.59 -5.99
CA ARG A 214 -2.42 27.99 -7.18
C ARG A 214 -1.54 28.52 -8.29
#